data_a15e0be88b237165dbdb60918ff14eec
#
_entry.id   a15e0be88b237165dbdb60918ff14eec
#
_cell.length_a   1.000
_cell.length_b   1.000
_cell.length_c   1.000
_cell.angle_alpha   90.00
_cell.angle_beta   90.00
_cell.angle_gamma   90.00
#
_symmetry.space_group_name_H-M   'P 1'
#
loop_
_entity.id
_entity.type
_entity.pdbx_description
1 polymer ?
#
loop_
_entity_poly.entity_id
_entity_poly.type
_entity_poly.pdbx_seq_one_letter_code
_entity_poly.pdbx_strand_id
1 'polypeptide(L)'
;MTADRILSDRILTAGGTILIGAAVLAQAPAVKPGSIGRSTIGRTWPIAEPDALSEIEAKVATLPSDMSGKFGPRTKWAALKAAALAVAPADRTRTVVPFHTLEFDISLPDGRILYPKGFTFNPLAYVRMPQRIVVVHPRDLGWALREARPSDFILLAALGHENGDPIGLSEKTGRAIYILEERVKERLGLSVAPVIVAQSGTSLILTEYGPKSRLAEKRVVR
;
A
#
# COMPACT_ATOMS: atom_id res chain seq x y z
N MET A 1 26.97 -62.00 -3.45
CA MET A 1 28.31 -62.28 -2.92
C MET A 1 28.55 -61.21 -1.90
N THR A 2 28.28 -61.59 -0.69
CA THR A 2 29.24 -61.84 0.41
C THR A 2 29.81 -60.56 0.97
N ALA A 3 29.43 -60.18 2.08
CA ALA A 3 29.65 -60.64 3.46
C ALA A 3 30.39 -59.52 4.19
N ASP A 4 29.86 -58.94 5.22
CA ASP A 4 29.96 -59.44 6.61
C ASP A 4 31.21 -58.94 7.39
N ARG A 5 30.92 -58.44 8.51
CA ARG A 5 31.47 -58.66 9.89
C ARG A 5 31.97 -57.37 10.57
N ILE A 6 31.28 -56.94 11.62
CA ILE A 6 31.23 -57.38 13.02
C ILE A 6 32.52 -57.10 13.83
N LEU A 7 32.25 -56.57 14.99
CA LEU A 7 32.89 -56.63 16.31
C LEU A 7 33.52 -55.33 16.78
N SER A 8 33.23 -54.82 17.82
CA SER A 8 32.99 -55.20 19.26
C SER A 8 33.69 -54.20 20.13
N ASP A 9 32.98 -53.79 21.11
CA ASP A 9 33.37 -53.53 22.50
C ASP A 9 34.68 -52.85 22.85
N ARG A 10 34.58 -51.72 23.48
CA ARG A 10 35.14 -51.55 24.82
C ARG A 10 34.48 -50.43 25.58
N ILE A 11 33.78 -50.84 26.61
CA ILE A 11 33.36 -50.08 27.78
C ILE A 11 34.58 -49.54 28.49
N LEU A 12 34.69 -48.23 28.66
CA LEU A 12 35.55 -47.63 29.66
C LEU A 12 34.71 -46.67 30.49
N THR A 13 34.30 -47.15 31.65
CA THR A 13 33.75 -46.36 32.74
C THR A 13 34.84 -45.44 33.29
N ALA A 14 34.68 -44.15 33.11
CA ALA A 14 35.39 -43.13 33.87
C ALA A 14 34.35 -42.24 34.54
N GLY A 15 34.24 -42.39 35.85
CA GLY A 15 33.42 -41.57 36.70
C GLY A 15 33.85 -40.10 36.64
N GLY A 16 33.00 -39.28 36.14
CA GLY A 16 33.15 -37.82 36.14
C GLY A 16 32.08 -37.21 37.02
N THR A 17 32.50 -36.72 38.15
CA THR A 17 31.68 -35.99 39.13
C THR A 17 30.99 -34.83 38.48
N ILE A 18 29.68 -34.90 38.38
CA ILE A 18 28.85 -33.76 37.87
C ILE A 18 28.74 -32.75 39.03
N LEU A 19 29.52 -31.72 38.96
CA LEU A 19 29.30 -30.49 39.74
C LEU A 19 28.06 -29.79 39.16
N ILE A 20 26.97 -29.94 39.87
CA ILE A 20 25.74 -29.16 39.60
C ILE A 20 26.05 -27.76 40.11
N GLY A 21 26.54 -26.91 39.20
CA GLY A 21 26.60 -25.47 39.40
C GLY A 21 25.17 -24.91 39.44
N ALA A 22 24.70 -24.55 40.63
CA ALA A 22 23.48 -23.80 40.79
C ALA A 22 23.65 -22.45 40.06
N ALA A 23 23.08 -22.36 38.87
CA ALA A 23 22.93 -21.07 38.20
C ALA A 23 21.95 -20.20 39.02
N VAL A 24 22.50 -19.30 39.81
CA VAL A 24 21.73 -18.22 40.41
C VAL A 24 21.24 -17.35 39.25
N LEU A 25 20.00 -17.58 38.84
CA LEU A 25 19.29 -16.63 37.98
C LEU A 25 19.15 -15.33 38.78
N ALA A 26 20.07 -14.41 38.55
CA ALA A 26 19.92 -13.02 38.97
C ALA A 26 18.65 -12.49 38.28
N GLN A 27 17.54 -12.51 38.97
CA GLN A 27 16.35 -11.79 38.57
C GLN A 27 16.73 -10.31 38.51
N ALA A 28 16.84 -9.76 37.31
CA ALA A 28 16.93 -8.32 37.14
C ALA A 28 15.70 -7.72 37.85
N PRO A 29 15.89 -6.69 38.72
CA PRO A 29 14.76 -6.06 39.35
C PRO A 29 13.83 -5.56 38.28
N ALA A 30 12.56 -5.98 38.32
CA ALA A 30 11.51 -5.44 37.46
C ALA A 30 11.53 -3.92 37.64
N VAL A 31 11.96 -3.23 36.59
CA VAL A 31 11.85 -1.76 36.52
C VAL A 31 10.35 -1.50 36.56
N LYS A 32 9.83 -1.14 37.73
CA LYS A 32 8.49 -0.57 37.83
C LYS A 32 8.48 0.61 36.85
N PRO A 33 7.51 0.71 35.93
CA PRO A 33 7.38 1.91 35.10
C PRO A 33 7.35 3.08 36.07
N GLY A 34 8.38 3.92 35.98
CA GLY A 34 8.54 5.03 36.90
C GLY A 34 7.28 5.86 36.85
N SER A 35 6.58 5.92 37.96
CA SER A 35 5.61 6.97 38.16
C SER A 35 6.36 8.28 37.93
N ILE A 36 6.02 8.94 36.81
CA ILE A 36 6.47 10.30 36.57
C ILE A 36 6.01 11.05 37.81
N GLY A 37 6.96 11.33 38.72
CA GLY A 37 6.68 12.00 39.96
C GLY A 37 6.07 13.36 39.60
N ARG A 38 4.76 13.46 39.73
CA ARG A 38 4.07 14.76 39.68
C ARG A 38 4.50 15.54 40.91
N SER A 39 5.45 16.43 40.73
CA SER A 39 5.79 17.42 41.72
C SER A 39 4.83 18.58 41.52
N THR A 40 3.97 18.79 42.49
CA THR A 40 3.06 19.93 42.50
C THR A 40 3.72 21.07 43.28
N ILE A 41 4.15 22.11 42.58
CA ILE A 41 4.72 23.31 43.17
C ILE A 41 3.65 24.41 43.10
N GLY A 42 3.09 24.80 44.27
CA GLY A 42 2.10 25.86 44.38
C GLY A 42 0.64 25.39 44.53
N ARG A 43 -0.29 26.34 44.54
CA ARG A 43 -1.74 26.07 44.61
C ARG A 43 -2.20 25.42 43.29
N THR A 44 -2.75 24.23 43.38
CA THR A 44 -3.41 23.60 42.25
C THR A 44 -4.90 23.84 42.29
N TRP A 45 -5.48 24.14 41.15
CA TRP A 45 -6.91 24.24 40.98
C TRP A 45 -7.39 22.95 40.25
N PRO A 46 -8.55 22.41 40.61
CA PRO A 46 -9.10 21.27 39.82
C PRO A 46 -9.32 21.73 38.40
N ILE A 47 -8.95 20.89 37.46
CA ILE A 47 -9.23 21.11 36.04
C ILE A 47 -10.77 21.12 35.90
N ALA A 48 -11.33 22.24 35.48
CA ALA A 48 -12.78 22.42 35.33
C ALA A 48 -13.30 21.73 34.07
N GLU A 49 -12.44 21.45 33.11
CA GLU A 49 -12.78 20.75 31.88
C GLU A 49 -12.45 19.27 31.97
N PRO A 50 -13.34 18.37 31.49
CA PRO A 50 -13.03 16.96 31.41
C PRO A 50 -11.81 16.73 30.52
N ASP A 51 -10.99 15.74 30.87
CA ASP A 51 -9.87 15.33 30.04
C ASP A 51 -10.36 14.89 28.66
N ALA A 52 -9.76 15.44 27.60
CA ALA A 52 -10.16 15.20 26.23
C ALA A 52 -10.17 13.69 25.88
N LEU A 53 -9.25 12.91 26.44
CA LEU A 53 -9.24 11.45 26.29
C LEU A 53 -10.49 10.81 26.90
N SER A 54 -10.84 11.19 28.13
CA SER A 54 -12.04 10.69 28.80
C SER A 54 -13.33 11.06 28.04
N GLU A 55 -13.38 12.25 27.45
CA GLU A 55 -14.51 12.66 26.62
C GLU A 55 -14.60 11.86 25.33
N ILE A 56 -13.46 11.59 24.66
CA ILE A 56 -13.41 10.77 23.46
C ILE A 56 -13.84 9.34 23.79
N GLU A 57 -13.31 8.74 24.86
CA GLU A 57 -13.68 7.38 25.27
C GLU A 57 -15.17 7.26 25.58
N ALA A 58 -15.74 8.24 26.32
CA ALA A 58 -17.16 8.29 26.61
C ALA A 58 -18.01 8.40 25.33
N LYS A 59 -17.59 9.20 24.36
CA LYS A 59 -18.24 9.32 23.06
C LYS A 59 -18.13 8.04 22.22
N VAL A 60 -16.95 7.42 22.20
CA VAL A 60 -16.74 6.14 21.48
C VAL A 60 -17.68 5.06 22.01
N ALA A 61 -17.86 4.96 23.34
CA ALA A 61 -18.76 3.99 23.93
C ALA A 61 -20.24 4.17 23.53
N THR A 62 -20.65 5.38 23.12
CA THR A 62 -22.00 5.69 22.66
C THR A 62 -22.21 5.48 21.16
N LEU A 63 -21.13 5.25 20.40
CA LEU A 63 -21.24 5.04 18.96
C LEU A 63 -21.78 3.64 18.67
N PRO A 64 -22.66 3.50 17.66
CA PRO A 64 -23.08 2.20 17.19
C PRO A 64 -21.90 1.35 16.75
N SER A 65 -21.91 0.07 17.03
CA SER A 65 -20.87 -0.89 16.55
C SER A 65 -20.79 -0.94 15.02
N ASP A 66 -21.89 -0.67 14.34
CA ASP A 66 -21.95 -0.51 12.88
C ASP A 66 -22.21 0.95 12.51
N MET A 67 -21.16 1.62 12.07
CA MET A 67 -21.21 2.99 11.55
C MET A 67 -21.48 3.04 10.05
N SER A 68 -21.47 1.91 9.36
CA SER A 68 -21.57 1.85 7.89
C SER A 68 -22.85 2.49 7.36
N GLY A 69 -23.97 2.29 8.05
CA GLY A 69 -25.26 2.86 7.70
C GLY A 69 -25.30 4.40 7.71
N LYS A 70 -24.44 5.05 8.52
CA LYS A 70 -24.38 6.52 8.60
C LYS A 70 -23.70 7.16 7.39
N PHE A 71 -22.84 6.42 6.71
CA PHE A 71 -22.12 6.92 5.54
C PHE A 71 -22.91 6.75 4.23
N GLY A 72 -24.05 6.09 4.28
CA GLY A 72 -24.86 5.77 3.12
C GLY A 72 -24.20 4.77 2.17
N PRO A 73 -24.83 4.48 1.01
CA PRO A 73 -24.30 3.50 0.06
C PRO A 73 -22.98 3.96 -0.55
N ARG A 74 -22.01 3.06 -0.63
CA ARG A 74 -20.65 3.31 -1.17
C ARG A 74 -20.68 3.91 -2.58
N THR A 75 -21.68 3.59 -3.38
CA THR A 75 -21.86 4.13 -4.74
C THR A 75 -22.02 5.66 -4.80
N LYS A 76 -22.39 6.28 -3.67
CA LYS A 76 -22.55 7.73 -3.54
C LYS A 76 -21.33 8.43 -2.95
N TRP A 77 -20.32 7.68 -2.55
CA TRP A 77 -19.13 8.28 -1.95
C TRP A 77 -18.28 8.99 -3.00
N ALA A 78 -18.11 10.29 -2.85
CA ALA A 78 -17.30 11.10 -3.77
C ALA A 78 -15.86 10.60 -3.88
N ALA A 79 -15.31 10.09 -2.78
CA ALA A 79 -13.96 9.52 -2.72
C ALA A 79 -13.79 8.25 -3.58
N LEU A 80 -14.87 7.59 -3.98
CA LEU A 80 -14.85 6.41 -4.86
C LEU A 80 -15.18 6.73 -6.31
N LYS A 81 -15.26 8.01 -6.68
CA LYS A 81 -15.49 8.42 -8.06
C LYS A 81 -14.20 8.31 -8.87
N ALA A 82 -14.15 7.35 -9.77
CA ALA A 82 -13.03 7.13 -10.66
C ALA A 82 -13.03 8.10 -11.85
N ALA A 83 -11.86 8.47 -12.36
CA ALA A 83 -11.70 9.18 -13.61
C ALA A 83 -12.15 8.31 -14.78
N ALA A 84 -12.87 8.92 -15.72
CA ALA A 84 -13.35 8.21 -16.91
C ALA A 84 -12.26 8.08 -17.98
N LEU A 85 -12.15 6.89 -18.56
CA LEU A 85 -11.32 6.61 -19.72
C LEU A 85 -12.15 5.97 -20.83
N ALA A 86 -11.76 6.25 -22.08
CA ALA A 86 -12.32 5.53 -23.22
C ALA A 86 -11.79 4.09 -23.27
N VAL A 87 -12.46 3.25 -24.05
CA VAL A 87 -11.97 1.88 -24.29
C VAL A 87 -10.85 1.91 -25.32
N ALA A 88 -9.75 1.21 -25.05
CA ALA A 88 -8.66 1.06 -26.01
C ALA A 88 -9.16 0.34 -27.29
N PRO A 89 -9.13 0.99 -28.46
CA PRO A 89 -9.66 0.42 -29.70
C PRO A 89 -8.71 -0.62 -30.31
N ALA A 90 -7.42 -0.49 -30.06
CA ALA A 90 -6.37 -1.37 -30.59
C ALA A 90 -5.17 -1.37 -29.64
N ASP A 91 -4.24 -2.30 -29.88
CA ASP A 91 -2.97 -2.32 -29.18
C ASP A 91 -2.11 -1.15 -29.65
N ARG A 92 -1.53 -0.43 -28.69
CA ARG A 92 -0.67 0.70 -28.95
C ARG A 92 0.34 0.85 -27.82
N THR A 93 1.57 1.18 -28.19
CA THR A 93 2.59 1.59 -27.20
C THR A 93 3.02 3.03 -27.48
N ARG A 94 3.09 3.82 -26.43
CA ARG A 94 3.57 5.21 -26.50
C ARG A 94 4.42 5.57 -25.29
N THR A 95 5.26 6.56 -25.47
CA THR A 95 6.15 7.07 -24.41
C THR A 95 5.65 8.43 -23.95
N VAL A 96 5.65 8.65 -22.63
CA VAL A 96 5.26 9.90 -22.00
C VAL A 96 6.34 10.30 -20.99
N VAL A 97 6.70 11.57 -20.96
CA VAL A 97 7.55 12.16 -19.92
C VAL A 97 6.63 12.89 -18.94
N PRO A 98 6.53 12.46 -17.67
CA PRO A 98 5.59 13.02 -16.71
C PRO A 98 6.15 14.31 -16.07
N PHE A 99 6.22 15.39 -16.83
CA PHE A 99 6.64 16.68 -16.29
C PHE A 99 5.69 17.17 -15.20
N HIS A 100 6.28 17.72 -14.15
CA HIS A 100 5.56 18.38 -13.06
C HIS A 100 5.99 19.83 -12.94
N THR A 101 5.02 20.72 -12.86
CA THR A 101 5.23 22.15 -12.66
C THR A 101 4.78 22.52 -11.24
N LEU A 102 5.62 23.22 -10.50
CA LEU A 102 5.32 23.65 -9.13
C LEU A 102 4.22 24.74 -9.15
N GLU A 103 3.23 24.58 -8.28
CA GLU A 103 2.13 25.52 -8.12
C GLU A 103 2.43 26.63 -7.08
N PHE A 104 3.48 26.44 -6.28
CA PHE A 104 3.93 27.36 -5.24
C PHE A 104 5.46 27.35 -5.13
N ASP A 105 6.02 28.36 -4.48
CA ASP A 105 7.46 28.45 -4.21
C ASP A 105 7.85 27.41 -3.13
N ILE A 106 8.96 26.71 -3.34
CA ILE A 106 9.60 25.89 -2.32
C ILE A 106 10.72 26.70 -1.71
N SER A 107 10.57 27.05 -0.42
CA SER A 107 11.54 27.86 0.31
C SER A 107 12.34 27.03 1.31
N LEU A 108 13.57 27.43 1.56
CA LEU A 108 14.42 26.95 2.65
C LEU A 108 13.95 27.52 3.98
N PRO A 109 14.35 26.93 5.14
CA PRO A 109 14.00 27.45 6.47
C PRO A 109 14.44 28.91 6.71
N ASP A 110 15.46 29.39 6.00
CA ASP A 110 15.96 30.75 6.06
C ASP A 110 15.18 31.74 5.17
N GLY A 111 14.10 31.29 4.52
CA GLY A 111 13.23 32.08 3.66
C GLY A 111 13.71 32.24 2.21
N ARG A 112 14.89 31.73 1.85
CA ARG A 112 15.34 31.76 0.44
C ARG A 112 14.54 30.78 -0.39
N ILE A 113 14.12 31.23 -1.57
CA ILE A 113 13.43 30.38 -2.54
C ILE A 113 14.43 29.39 -3.15
N LEU A 114 14.17 28.09 -2.96
CA LEU A 114 14.94 27.00 -3.54
C LEU A 114 14.46 26.71 -4.98
N TYR A 115 13.15 26.59 -5.16
CA TYR A 115 12.50 26.43 -6.46
C TYR A 115 11.29 27.35 -6.55
N PRO A 116 11.23 28.23 -7.55
CA PRO A 116 10.11 29.15 -7.70
C PRO A 116 8.87 28.44 -8.25
N LYS A 117 7.70 29.01 -8.00
CA LYS A 117 6.47 28.67 -8.69
C LYS A 117 6.68 28.69 -10.22
N GLY A 118 6.14 27.69 -10.92
CA GLY A 118 6.34 27.52 -12.35
C GLY A 118 7.57 26.72 -12.74
N PHE A 119 8.45 26.37 -11.78
CA PHE A 119 9.57 25.47 -12.05
C PHE A 119 9.06 24.09 -12.48
N THR A 120 9.51 23.64 -13.66
CA THR A 120 9.08 22.36 -14.26
C THR A 120 10.23 21.38 -14.25
N PHE A 121 9.98 20.18 -13.79
CA PHE A 121 10.96 19.10 -13.74
C PHE A 121 10.33 17.74 -14.03
N ASN A 122 11.17 16.76 -14.35
CA ASN A 122 10.76 15.38 -14.52
C ASN A 122 11.01 14.60 -13.21
N PRO A 123 9.99 14.16 -12.49
CA PRO A 123 10.16 13.41 -11.24
C PRO A 123 10.96 12.12 -11.42
N LEU A 124 10.86 11.46 -12.58
CA LEU A 124 11.55 10.20 -12.85
C LEU A 124 13.08 10.35 -13.00
N ALA A 125 13.59 11.58 -13.05
CA ALA A 125 15.02 11.84 -12.97
C ALA A 125 15.57 11.62 -11.54
N TYR A 126 14.69 11.71 -10.54
CA TYR A 126 15.04 11.67 -9.11
C TYR A 126 14.50 10.41 -8.40
N VAL A 127 13.33 9.94 -8.81
CA VAL A 127 12.63 8.83 -8.15
C VAL A 127 12.37 7.71 -9.15
N ARG A 128 12.57 6.46 -8.71
CA ARG A 128 12.22 5.28 -9.50
C ARG A 128 10.83 4.77 -9.12
N MET A 129 10.10 4.31 -10.12
CA MET A 129 8.81 3.64 -9.98
C MET A 129 8.98 2.17 -10.38
N PRO A 130 9.36 1.27 -9.43
CA PRO A 130 9.62 -0.14 -9.74
C PRO A 130 8.36 -0.93 -10.04
N GLN A 131 7.21 -0.51 -9.52
CA GLN A 131 5.92 -1.14 -9.77
C GLN A 131 5.30 -0.59 -11.05
N ARG A 132 4.66 -1.48 -11.81
CA ARG A 132 3.81 -1.06 -12.92
C ARG A 132 2.43 -0.62 -12.39
N ILE A 133 1.78 0.23 -13.13
CA ILE A 133 0.40 0.63 -12.89
C ILE A 133 -0.46 0.00 -14.00
N VAL A 134 -1.44 -0.79 -13.60
CA VAL A 134 -2.40 -1.44 -14.49
C VAL A 134 -3.74 -0.73 -14.35
N VAL A 135 -4.16 -0.02 -15.38
CA VAL A 135 -5.42 0.75 -15.35
C VAL A 135 -6.45 0.04 -16.22
N VAL A 136 -7.60 -0.26 -15.63
CA VAL A 136 -8.66 -1.03 -16.31
C VAL A 136 -10.05 -0.53 -15.94
N HIS A 137 -11.02 -0.82 -16.79
CA HIS A 137 -12.44 -0.72 -16.40
C HIS A 137 -12.86 -1.92 -15.54
N PRO A 138 -13.89 -1.82 -14.71
CA PRO A 138 -14.36 -2.93 -13.86
C PRO A 138 -14.59 -4.24 -14.62
N ARG A 139 -15.11 -4.15 -15.84
CA ARG A 139 -15.35 -5.32 -16.72
C ARG A 139 -14.09 -6.07 -17.16
N ASP A 140 -12.95 -5.36 -17.18
CA ASP A 140 -11.66 -5.92 -17.62
C ASP A 140 -10.79 -6.37 -16.44
N LEU A 141 -11.31 -6.31 -15.20
CA LEU A 141 -10.57 -6.66 -13.98
C LEU A 141 -10.02 -8.09 -14.02
N GLY A 142 -10.79 -9.04 -14.54
CA GLY A 142 -10.34 -10.43 -14.68
C GLY A 142 -9.09 -10.58 -15.56
N TRP A 143 -8.97 -9.77 -16.61
CA TRP A 143 -7.75 -9.67 -17.41
C TRP A 143 -6.61 -9.04 -16.61
N ALA A 144 -6.88 -7.93 -15.93
CA ALA A 144 -5.87 -7.25 -15.12
C ALA A 144 -5.27 -8.13 -14.03
N LEU A 145 -6.08 -8.95 -13.37
CA LEU A 145 -5.62 -9.86 -12.32
C LEU A 145 -4.69 -10.96 -12.84
N ARG A 146 -4.84 -11.37 -14.11
CA ARG A 146 -3.94 -12.33 -14.75
C ARG A 146 -2.63 -11.67 -15.19
N GLU A 147 -2.71 -10.47 -15.79
CA GLU A 147 -1.55 -9.74 -16.32
C GLU A 147 -0.69 -9.06 -15.26
N ALA A 148 -1.31 -8.62 -14.17
CA ALA A 148 -0.62 -7.87 -13.14
C ALA A 148 0.24 -8.77 -12.27
N ARG A 149 1.48 -8.35 -12.04
CA ARG A 149 2.39 -8.94 -11.06
C ARG A 149 1.89 -8.67 -9.63
N PRO A 150 2.28 -9.45 -8.64
CA PRO A 150 1.90 -9.21 -7.24
C PRO A 150 2.21 -7.79 -6.74
N SER A 151 3.31 -7.20 -7.22
CA SER A 151 3.76 -5.85 -6.83
C SER A 151 3.08 -4.71 -7.60
N ASP A 152 2.33 -5.01 -8.68
CA ASP A 152 1.72 -3.96 -9.52
C ASP A 152 0.50 -3.33 -8.84
N PHE A 153 0.29 -2.04 -9.08
CA PHE A 153 -0.92 -1.33 -8.66
C PHE A 153 -2.03 -1.53 -9.70
N ILE A 154 -3.22 -1.92 -9.27
CA ILE A 154 -4.41 -2.00 -10.11
C ILE A 154 -5.31 -0.82 -9.81
N LEU A 155 -5.58 0.01 -10.83
CA LEU A 155 -6.45 1.17 -10.73
C LEU A 155 -7.68 0.96 -11.61
N LEU A 156 -8.86 1.24 -11.05
CA LEU A 156 -10.11 1.23 -11.78
C LEU A 156 -10.39 2.60 -12.39
N ALA A 157 -10.63 2.63 -13.67
CA ALA A 157 -11.18 3.75 -14.40
C ALA A 157 -12.69 3.60 -14.58
N ALA A 158 -13.43 4.69 -14.56
CA ALA A 158 -14.84 4.69 -14.92
C ALA A 158 -15.02 4.49 -16.44
N LEU A 159 -16.10 3.83 -16.81
CA LEU A 159 -16.57 3.77 -18.20
C LEU A 159 -17.91 4.53 -18.29
N GLY A 160 -17.87 5.75 -18.79
CA GLY A 160 -19.04 6.62 -18.75
C GLY A 160 -19.47 6.94 -17.33
N HIS A 161 -20.67 6.52 -16.95
CA HIS A 161 -21.22 6.68 -15.60
C HIS A 161 -21.00 5.45 -14.69
N GLU A 162 -20.41 4.37 -15.23
CA GLU A 162 -20.17 3.14 -14.50
C GLU A 162 -18.86 3.25 -13.71
N ASN A 163 -18.99 3.36 -12.39
CA ASN A 163 -17.89 3.29 -11.45
C ASN A 163 -17.83 1.86 -10.84
N GLY A 164 -16.64 1.32 -10.68
CA GLY A 164 -16.47 0.09 -9.90
C GLY A 164 -16.54 0.35 -8.41
N ASP A 165 -16.78 -0.70 -7.63
CA ASP A 165 -16.59 -0.69 -6.18
C ASP A 165 -15.19 -1.28 -5.85
N PRO A 166 -14.14 -0.44 -5.67
CA PRO A 166 -12.79 -0.94 -5.44
C PRO A 166 -12.66 -1.69 -4.12
N ILE A 167 -13.46 -1.31 -3.11
CA ILE A 167 -13.44 -1.94 -1.79
C ILE A 167 -14.00 -3.37 -1.90
N GLY A 168 -15.22 -3.52 -2.42
CA GLY A 168 -15.82 -4.84 -2.58
C GLY A 168 -15.05 -5.73 -3.56
N LEU A 169 -14.42 -5.17 -4.58
CA LEU A 169 -13.56 -5.91 -5.50
C LEU A 169 -12.26 -6.34 -4.83
N SER A 170 -11.65 -5.50 -3.97
CA SER A 170 -10.47 -5.86 -3.19
C SER A 170 -10.77 -7.01 -2.21
N GLU A 171 -11.91 -6.93 -1.52
CA GLU A 171 -12.38 -7.98 -0.60
C GLU A 171 -12.58 -9.33 -1.33
N LYS A 172 -13.20 -9.31 -2.52
CA LYS A 172 -13.47 -10.50 -3.32
C LYS A 172 -12.21 -11.14 -3.93
N THR A 173 -11.23 -10.32 -4.29
CA THR A 173 -10.04 -10.80 -5.01
C THR A 173 -8.84 -11.03 -4.09
N GLY A 174 -8.89 -10.58 -2.84
CA GLY A 174 -7.77 -10.59 -1.91
C GLY A 174 -6.62 -9.70 -2.35
N ARG A 175 -6.86 -8.75 -3.26
CA ARG A 175 -5.84 -7.86 -3.82
C ARG A 175 -6.27 -6.41 -3.73
N ALA A 176 -5.33 -5.53 -3.33
CA ALA A 176 -5.60 -4.11 -3.28
C ALA A 176 -5.93 -3.55 -4.66
N ILE A 177 -7.09 -2.94 -4.79
CA ILE A 177 -7.59 -2.29 -5.99
C ILE A 177 -7.90 -0.84 -5.62
N TYR A 178 -7.42 0.09 -6.43
CA TYR A 178 -7.55 1.52 -6.20
C TYR A 178 -8.44 2.14 -7.26
N ILE A 179 -8.82 3.39 -7.08
CA ILE A 179 -9.47 4.18 -8.13
C ILE A 179 -8.45 5.01 -8.89
N LEU A 180 -8.71 5.26 -10.15
CA LEU A 180 -7.97 6.23 -10.95
C LEU A 180 -8.51 7.63 -10.63
N GLU A 181 -7.71 8.48 -10.03
CA GLU A 181 -8.04 9.88 -9.83
C GLU A 181 -7.78 10.70 -11.10
N GLU A 182 -8.55 11.78 -11.31
CA GLU A 182 -8.39 12.65 -12.48
C GLU A 182 -6.97 13.21 -12.59
N ARG A 183 -6.41 13.64 -11.46
CA ARG A 183 -5.04 14.16 -11.41
C ARG A 183 -3.99 13.12 -11.82
N VAL A 184 -4.18 11.85 -11.49
CA VAL A 184 -3.27 10.77 -11.91
C VAL A 184 -3.42 10.50 -13.39
N LYS A 185 -4.66 10.47 -13.91
CA LYS A 185 -4.95 10.35 -15.35
C LYS A 185 -4.23 11.42 -16.17
N GLU A 186 -4.34 12.68 -15.75
CA GLU A 186 -3.70 13.82 -16.42
C GLU A 186 -2.17 13.73 -16.38
N ARG A 187 -1.59 13.47 -15.20
CA ARG A 187 -0.13 13.38 -15.03
C ARG A 187 0.51 12.24 -15.82
N LEU A 188 -0.18 11.12 -15.93
CA LEU A 188 0.31 9.97 -16.70
C LEU A 188 -0.10 10.07 -18.18
N GLY A 189 -0.90 11.06 -18.56
CA GLY A 189 -1.39 11.26 -19.92
C GLY A 189 -2.28 10.10 -20.39
N LEU A 190 -3.13 9.55 -19.50
CA LEU A 190 -4.01 8.42 -19.80
C LEU A 190 -5.23 8.88 -20.56
N SER A 191 -5.58 8.16 -21.64
CA SER A 191 -6.77 8.45 -22.46
C SER A 191 -7.69 7.26 -22.63
N VAL A 192 -7.11 6.06 -22.58
CA VAL A 192 -7.83 4.80 -22.79
C VAL A 192 -7.44 3.74 -21.74
N ALA A 193 -8.32 2.76 -21.56
CA ALA A 193 -8.08 1.55 -20.77
C ALA A 193 -8.58 0.31 -21.54
N PRO A 194 -7.98 -0.86 -21.32
CA PRO A 194 -6.86 -1.16 -20.43
C PRO A 194 -5.51 -0.63 -20.91
N VAL A 195 -4.69 -0.20 -19.95
CA VAL A 195 -3.31 0.25 -20.20
C VAL A 195 -2.40 -0.18 -19.05
N ILE A 196 -1.18 -0.59 -19.38
CA ILE A 196 -0.11 -0.84 -18.43
C ILE A 196 0.93 0.26 -18.57
N VAL A 197 1.23 0.92 -17.46
CA VAL A 197 2.24 1.97 -17.36
C VAL A 197 3.46 1.41 -16.65
N ALA A 198 4.62 1.52 -17.27
CA ALA A 198 5.90 1.08 -16.72
C ALA A 198 6.96 2.15 -16.92
N GLN A 199 7.86 2.33 -15.98
CA GLN A 199 9.00 3.24 -16.15
C GLN A 199 10.06 2.61 -17.04
N SER A 200 10.62 3.42 -17.93
CA SER A 200 11.83 3.12 -18.71
C SER A 200 12.74 4.33 -18.72
N GLY A 201 13.84 4.27 -17.97
CA GLY A 201 14.71 5.41 -17.74
C GLY A 201 13.97 6.58 -17.07
N THR A 202 13.94 7.73 -17.72
CA THR A 202 13.25 8.95 -17.27
C THR A 202 11.88 9.15 -17.93
N SER A 203 11.34 8.10 -18.56
CA SER A 203 10.05 8.15 -19.26
C SER A 203 9.13 7.04 -18.80
N LEU A 204 7.84 7.15 -19.09
CA LEU A 204 6.84 6.13 -18.91
C LEU A 204 6.50 5.51 -20.26
N ILE A 205 6.47 4.19 -20.31
CA ILE A 205 5.95 3.43 -21.43
C ILE A 205 4.52 3.04 -21.10
N LEU A 206 3.58 3.46 -21.93
CA LEU A 206 2.17 3.14 -21.83
C LEU A 206 1.84 2.12 -22.90
N THR A 207 1.50 0.90 -22.48
CA THR A 207 1.05 -0.17 -23.36
C THR A 207 -0.47 -0.33 -23.25
N GLU A 208 -1.17 0.08 -24.27
CA GLU A 208 -2.63 0.03 -24.40
C GLU A 208 -3.05 -1.29 -25.02
N TYR A 209 -4.09 -1.93 -24.51
CA TYR A 209 -4.52 -3.26 -24.93
C TYR A 209 -5.91 -3.23 -25.56
N GLY A 210 -5.97 -3.50 -26.84
CA GLY A 210 -7.22 -3.59 -27.61
C GLY A 210 -8.02 -4.88 -27.32
N PRO A 211 -9.22 -5.00 -27.92
CA PRO A 211 -10.10 -6.15 -27.68
C PRO A 211 -9.46 -7.51 -28.06
N LYS A 212 -8.65 -7.54 -29.11
CA LYS A 212 -8.03 -8.78 -29.61
C LYS A 212 -7.07 -9.36 -28.57
N SER A 213 -6.17 -8.57 -28.02
CA SER A 213 -5.17 -9.02 -27.04
C SER A 213 -5.78 -9.44 -25.72
N ARG A 214 -6.87 -8.77 -25.29
CA ARG A 214 -7.62 -9.15 -24.08
C ARG A 214 -8.35 -10.47 -24.21
N LEU A 215 -8.77 -10.85 -25.43
CA LEU A 215 -9.53 -12.07 -25.72
C LEU A 215 -8.63 -13.25 -26.09
N ALA A 216 -7.44 -13.02 -26.63
CA ALA A 216 -6.53 -14.07 -27.11
C ALA A 216 -6.16 -15.08 -26.02
N GLU A 217 -6.11 -14.66 -24.78
CA GLU A 217 -5.73 -15.51 -23.63
C GLU A 217 -6.86 -16.45 -23.14
N LYS A 218 -8.11 -16.23 -23.53
CA LYS A 218 -9.19 -17.18 -23.25
C LYS A 218 -9.06 -18.53 -24.00
N ARG A 219 -8.18 -18.61 -25.02
CA ARG A 219 -8.02 -19.79 -25.85
C ARG A 219 -6.94 -20.79 -25.40
N VAL A 220 -6.08 -20.43 -24.43
CA VAL A 220 -4.96 -21.31 -24.01
C VAL A 220 -5.30 -22.19 -22.81
N VAL A 221 -6.46 -22.00 -22.18
CA VAL A 221 -6.93 -22.87 -21.09
C VAL A 221 -8.08 -23.75 -21.63
N ARG A 222 -7.73 -24.77 -22.41
CA ARG A 222 -8.50 -25.96 -22.65
C ARG A 222 -7.61 -27.19 -22.58
#